data_0298be064e3ad51f031e09c0f32f7456
#
_entry.id   0298be064e3ad51f031e09c0f32f7456
#
_cell.length_a   1.000
_cell.length_b   1.000
_cell.length_c   1.000
_cell.angle_alpha   90.00
_cell.angle_beta   90.00
_cell.angle_gamma   90.00
#
_symmetry.space_group_name_H-M   'P 1'
#
loop_
_entity.id
_entity.type
_entity.pdbx_description
1 polymer ?
#
loop_
_entity_poly.entity_id
_entity_poly.type
_entity_poly.pdbx_seq_one_letter_code
_entity_poly.pdbx_strand_id
1 'polypeptide(L)'
;FGSGVGWIVGESRLFESLSDRLGEVFDRLKRRGALKEGDVDAAMREVRIALLEADVALDVVKGFIDKVRERAVGQEVIRSVTPGQQVIKIVHDNLVEMLGTESAWIELNAVPPVPILMVGLQGGGKTTSTAKIAARLTNRDKKKVMMASLDVIRPAAREQLRVLGEQTGVATLPMAEGESALSIAKRAMTAGRLQGYDVVMLDTAGRVSINQGL
;
A
#
# COMPACT_ATOMS: atom_id res chain seq x y z
N PHE A 1 -27.36 -13.26 6.41
CA PHE A 1 -26.93 -14.48 5.72
C PHE A 1 -25.78 -14.14 4.83
N GLY A 2 -24.58 -14.56 5.24
CA GLY A 2 -23.33 -14.27 4.57
C GLY A 2 -23.14 -15.13 3.32
N SER A 3 -22.80 -14.50 2.23
CA SER A 3 -22.04 -15.10 1.16
C SER A 3 -20.69 -14.37 1.14
N GLY A 4 -19.70 -15.03 1.75
CA GLY A 4 -18.32 -14.55 1.77
C GLY A 4 -17.79 -14.47 0.35
N VAL A 5 -17.55 -13.27 -0.12
CA VAL A 5 -16.58 -13.04 -1.18
C VAL A 5 -15.23 -13.40 -0.56
N GLY A 6 -14.77 -14.62 -0.84
CA GLY A 6 -13.43 -15.05 -0.49
C GLY A 6 -12.45 -14.09 -1.16
N TRP A 7 -11.96 -13.17 -0.38
CA TRP A 7 -10.84 -12.32 -0.77
C TRP A 7 -9.70 -13.28 -1.07
N ILE A 8 -9.26 -13.35 -2.32
CA ILE A 8 -7.96 -13.92 -2.65
C ILE A 8 -6.94 -13.01 -1.99
N VAL A 9 -6.64 -13.31 -0.74
CA VAL A 9 -5.47 -12.81 -0.03
C VAL A 9 -4.30 -13.55 -0.68
N GLY A 10 -3.86 -13.08 -1.83
CA GLY A 10 -2.49 -13.29 -2.23
C GLY A 10 -1.69 -12.62 -1.13
N GLU A 11 -1.06 -13.43 -0.28
CA GLU A 11 -0.13 -12.95 0.73
C GLU A 11 0.76 -11.92 0.08
N SER A 12 0.67 -10.68 0.53
CA SER A 12 1.45 -9.59 -0.05
C SER A 12 2.87 -9.74 0.47
N ARG A 13 3.71 -10.39 -0.28
CA ARG A 13 5.16 -10.57 -0.03
C ARG A 13 5.95 -9.25 0.04
N LEU A 14 5.29 -8.12 -0.16
CA LEU A 14 5.91 -6.79 -0.18
C LEU A 14 6.59 -6.39 1.13
N PHE A 15 6.11 -6.90 2.26
CA PHE A 15 6.66 -6.58 3.59
C PHE A 15 7.12 -7.82 4.35
N GLU A 16 7.21 -8.99 3.70
CA GLU A 16 7.55 -10.26 4.35
C GLU A 16 8.94 -10.16 5.00
N SER A 17 9.95 -9.69 4.27
CA SER A 17 11.31 -9.52 4.78
C SER A 17 11.41 -8.51 5.94
N LEU A 18 10.66 -7.41 5.89
CA LEU A 18 10.61 -6.44 6.98
C LEU A 18 9.91 -7.02 8.20
N SER A 19 8.78 -7.70 8.00
CA SER A 19 8.02 -8.35 9.07
C SER A 19 8.83 -9.43 9.76
N ASP A 20 9.54 -10.27 9.01
CA ASP A 20 10.39 -11.33 9.53
C ASP A 20 11.54 -10.76 10.37
N ARG A 21 12.24 -9.75 9.85
CA ARG A 21 13.35 -9.11 10.58
C ARG A 21 12.89 -8.41 11.86
N LEU A 22 11.79 -7.65 11.78
CA LEU A 22 11.21 -7.03 12.99
C LEU A 22 10.75 -8.11 14.00
N GLY A 23 10.15 -9.20 13.49
CA GLY A 23 9.73 -10.35 14.29
C GLY A 23 10.89 -10.97 15.06
N GLU A 24 12.04 -11.24 14.40
CA GLU A 24 13.24 -11.76 15.03
C GLU A 24 13.79 -10.86 16.15
N VAL A 25 13.83 -9.54 15.89
CA VAL A 25 14.25 -8.54 16.88
C VAL A 25 13.33 -8.57 18.10
N PHE A 26 12.03 -8.59 17.85
CA PHE A 26 11.01 -8.59 18.90
C PHE A 26 10.98 -9.88 19.71
N ASP A 27 11.20 -11.03 19.09
CA ASP A 27 11.28 -12.31 19.80
C ASP A 27 12.50 -12.41 20.71
N ARG A 28 13.63 -11.81 20.31
CA ARG A 28 14.80 -11.68 21.18
C ARG A 28 14.52 -10.79 22.39
N LEU A 29 13.83 -9.69 22.21
CA LEU A 29 13.43 -8.79 23.30
C LEU A 29 12.46 -9.46 24.28
N LYS A 30 11.47 -10.22 23.76
CA LYS A 30 10.49 -10.94 24.61
C LYS A 30 11.13 -12.00 25.51
N ARG A 31 12.18 -12.66 25.02
CA ARG A 31 12.87 -13.74 25.78
C ARG A 31 13.75 -13.23 26.94
N ARG A 32 13.98 -11.91 27.01
CA ARG A 32 14.77 -11.31 28.10
C ARG A 32 13.86 -10.90 29.23
N GLY A 33 14.11 -11.45 30.44
CA GLY A 33 13.35 -11.11 31.64
C GLY A 33 13.65 -9.72 32.21
N ALA A 34 14.82 -9.16 31.87
CA ALA A 34 15.22 -7.80 32.22
C ALA A 34 15.93 -7.18 31.00
N LEU A 35 15.69 -5.90 30.76
CA LEU A 35 16.35 -5.13 29.69
C LEU A 35 17.23 -4.06 30.31
N LYS A 36 18.42 -3.89 29.71
CA LYS A 36 19.31 -2.75 29.97
C LYS A 36 19.22 -1.80 28.78
N GLU A 37 19.60 -0.54 28.98
CA GLU A 37 19.65 0.46 27.91
C GLU A 37 20.41 -0.04 26.68
N GLY A 38 21.55 -0.72 26.87
CA GLY A 38 22.31 -1.32 25.78
C GLY A 38 21.58 -2.38 24.97
N ASP A 39 20.61 -3.07 25.56
CA ASP A 39 19.78 -4.08 24.87
C ASP A 39 18.75 -3.39 23.97
N VAL A 40 18.18 -2.29 24.45
CA VAL A 40 17.27 -1.44 23.66
C VAL A 40 18.04 -0.82 22.49
N ASP A 41 19.24 -0.28 22.74
CA ASP A 41 20.09 0.29 21.69
C ASP A 41 20.49 -0.72 20.62
N ALA A 42 20.77 -1.97 21.02
CA ALA A 42 21.09 -3.04 20.09
C ALA A 42 19.87 -3.38 19.22
N ALA A 43 18.69 -3.50 19.82
CA ALA A 43 17.45 -3.76 19.09
C ALA A 43 17.10 -2.61 18.12
N MET A 44 17.27 -1.36 18.54
CA MET A 44 17.00 -0.20 17.69
C MET A 44 17.96 -0.08 16.51
N ARG A 45 19.21 -0.53 16.64
CA ARG A 45 20.14 -0.64 15.50
C ARG A 45 19.62 -1.62 14.45
N GLU A 46 19.12 -2.77 14.87
CA GLU A 46 18.58 -3.77 13.95
C GLU A 46 17.27 -3.31 13.29
N VAL A 47 16.36 -2.69 14.07
CA VAL A 47 15.15 -2.05 13.51
C VAL A 47 15.50 -1.00 12.47
N ARG A 48 16.52 -0.16 12.74
CA ARG A 48 17.02 0.82 11.78
C ARG A 48 17.47 0.18 10.47
N ILE A 49 18.25 -0.90 10.56
CA ILE A 49 18.72 -1.62 9.37
C ILE A 49 17.55 -2.19 8.60
N ALA A 50 16.59 -2.83 9.26
CA ALA A 50 15.41 -3.41 8.63
C ALA A 50 14.56 -2.36 7.88
N LEU A 51 14.39 -1.17 8.47
CA LEU A 51 13.65 -0.07 7.82
C LEU A 51 14.41 0.51 6.61
N LEU A 52 15.74 0.66 6.69
CA LEU A 52 16.56 1.13 5.57
C LEU A 52 16.56 0.14 4.40
N GLU A 53 16.62 -1.17 4.69
CA GLU A 53 16.52 -2.21 3.66
C GLU A 53 15.14 -2.32 3.04
N ALA A 54 14.10 -1.83 3.73
CA ALA A 54 12.75 -1.66 3.21
C ALA A 54 12.55 -0.32 2.46
N ASP A 55 13.65 0.36 2.07
CA ASP A 55 13.65 1.63 1.33
C ASP A 55 12.98 2.81 2.07
N VAL A 56 12.91 2.76 3.39
CA VAL A 56 12.43 3.90 4.17
C VAL A 56 13.50 5.02 4.17
N ALA A 57 13.08 6.25 3.92
CA ALA A 57 14.00 7.40 3.84
C ALA A 57 14.79 7.59 5.14
N LEU A 58 16.10 7.87 5.02
CA LEU A 58 17.04 7.94 6.14
C LEU A 58 16.59 8.90 7.25
N ASP A 59 16.05 10.08 6.89
CA ASP A 59 15.62 11.08 7.85
C ASP A 59 14.38 10.63 8.62
N VAL A 60 13.47 9.89 7.97
CA VAL A 60 12.30 9.26 8.60
C VAL A 60 12.75 8.20 9.59
N VAL A 61 13.70 7.33 9.17
CA VAL A 61 14.25 6.29 10.05
C VAL A 61 14.95 6.89 11.26
N LYS A 62 15.76 7.94 11.09
CA LYS A 62 16.42 8.63 12.22
C LYS A 62 15.40 9.16 13.22
N GLY A 63 14.43 9.96 12.74
CA GLY A 63 13.40 10.54 13.62
C GLY A 63 12.57 9.48 14.35
N PHE A 64 12.29 8.35 13.69
CA PHE A 64 11.61 7.21 14.29
C PHE A 64 12.45 6.57 15.42
N ILE A 65 13.72 6.23 15.13
CA ILE A 65 14.61 5.60 16.12
C ILE A 65 14.81 6.50 17.34
N ASP A 66 15.00 7.80 17.15
CA ASP A 66 15.20 8.75 18.25
C ASP A 66 13.96 8.81 19.15
N LYS A 67 12.77 8.92 18.59
CA LYS A 67 11.50 8.89 19.34
C LYS A 67 11.28 7.59 20.10
N VAL A 68 11.53 6.45 19.47
CA VAL A 68 11.36 5.13 20.12
C VAL A 68 12.36 4.98 21.25
N ARG A 69 13.63 5.36 21.01
CA ARG A 69 14.68 5.26 22.02
C ARG A 69 14.35 6.10 23.27
N GLU A 70 13.96 7.35 23.10
CA GLU A 70 13.58 8.26 24.18
C GLU A 70 12.51 7.62 25.09
N ARG A 71 11.48 7.01 24.49
CA ARG A 71 10.40 6.33 25.23
C ARG A 71 10.82 4.99 25.83
N ALA A 72 11.65 4.23 25.11
CA ALA A 72 12.00 2.85 25.50
C ALA A 72 13.09 2.78 26.58
N VAL A 73 13.92 3.79 26.73
CA VAL A 73 15.00 3.88 27.75
C VAL A 73 14.47 4.42 29.08
N GLY A 74 13.21 4.87 29.13
CA GLY A 74 12.58 5.37 30.37
C GLY A 74 12.59 4.33 31.51
N GLN A 75 12.82 4.81 32.73
CA GLN A 75 12.91 3.91 33.91
C GLN A 75 11.66 3.05 34.13
N GLU A 76 10.49 3.55 33.72
CA GLU A 76 9.23 2.81 33.81
C GLU A 76 9.23 1.56 32.93
N VAL A 77 9.84 1.63 31.74
CA VAL A 77 9.96 0.51 30.81
C VAL A 77 10.97 -0.52 31.32
N ILE A 78 12.15 -0.07 31.73
CA ILE A 78 13.24 -0.94 32.19
C ILE A 78 12.89 -1.67 33.48
N ARG A 79 12.11 -1.04 34.36
CA ARG A 79 11.65 -1.64 35.65
C ARG A 79 10.35 -2.42 35.54
N SER A 80 9.75 -2.48 34.35
CA SER A 80 8.51 -3.23 34.13
C SER A 80 8.71 -4.73 34.30
N VAL A 81 7.63 -5.43 34.65
CA VAL A 81 7.58 -6.91 34.70
C VAL A 81 7.72 -7.51 33.28
N THR A 82 7.37 -6.76 32.25
CA THR A 82 7.44 -7.18 30.82
C THR A 82 8.11 -6.13 29.95
N PRO A 83 9.41 -5.80 30.20
CA PRO A 83 10.05 -4.68 29.52
C PRO A 83 10.14 -4.89 27.99
N GLY A 84 10.40 -6.12 27.54
CA GLY A 84 10.45 -6.43 26.11
C GLY A 84 9.11 -6.17 25.38
N GLN A 85 8.00 -6.52 26.01
CA GLN A 85 6.67 -6.25 25.44
C GLN A 85 6.36 -4.75 25.39
N GLN A 86 6.80 -3.99 26.38
CA GLN A 86 6.64 -2.53 26.38
C GLN A 86 7.45 -1.87 25.28
N VAL A 87 8.70 -2.27 25.06
CA VAL A 87 9.50 -1.77 23.93
C VAL A 87 8.82 -2.07 22.59
N ILE A 88 8.31 -3.29 22.41
CA ILE A 88 7.58 -3.68 21.19
C ILE A 88 6.34 -2.80 21.00
N LYS A 89 5.58 -2.56 22.07
CA LYS A 89 4.41 -1.67 22.01
C LYS A 89 4.81 -0.25 21.61
N ILE A 90 5.89 0.28 22.18
CA ILE A 90 6.40 1.62 21.83
C ILE A 90 6.78 1.68 20.35
N VAL A 91 7.48 0.66 19.83
CA VAL A 91 7.80 0.56 18.40
C VAL A 91 6.53 0.54 17.55
N HIS A 92 5.57 -0.31 17.88
CA HIS A 92 4.29 -0.41 17.20
C HIS A 92 3.54 0.93 17.19
N ASP A 93 3.37 1.56 18.33
CA ASP A 93 2.62 2.80 18.48
C ASP A 93 3.27 3.94 17.69
N ASN A 94 4.62 4.01 17.66
CA ASN A 94 5.33 4.98 16.83
C ASN A 94 5.26 4.67 15.33
N LEU A 95 5.21 3.40 14.91
CA LEU A 95 4.94 3.04 13.52
C LEU A 95 3.55 3.47 13.09
N VAL A 96 2.54 3.24 13.92
CA VAL A 96 1.16 3.68 13.66
C VAL A 96 1.10 5.21 13.57
N GLU A 97 1.74 5.92 14.50
CA GLU A 97 1.81 7.40 14.49
C GLU A 97 2.47 7.91 13.19
N MET A 98 3.56 7.26 12.74
CA MET A 98 4.28 7.63 11.52
C MET A 98 3.48 7.37 10.25
N LEU A 99 2.69 6.30 10.20
CA LEU A 99 1.81 5.96 9.08
C LEU A 99 0.52 6.81 9.05
N GLY A 100 0.21 7.49 10.15
CA GLY A 100 -1.00 8.28 10.33
C GLY A 100 -2.08 7.53 11.10
N THR A 101 -2.71 8.24 12.04
CA THR A 101 -3.77 7.71 12.92
C THR A 101 -5.16 7.77 12.28
N GLU A 102 -5.32 8.61 11.26
CA GLU A 102 -6.59 8.81 10.57
C GLU A 102 -6.57 8.21 9.17
N SER A 103 -7.64 7.48 8.81
CA SER A 103 -7.79 7.02 7.44
C SER A 103 -8.30 8.15 6.55
N ALA A 104 -7.49 8.57 5.58
CA ALA A 104 -7.92 9.47 4.53
C ALA A 104 -8.62 8.70 3.41
N TRP A 105 -9.72 9.22 2.93
CA TRP A 105 -10.46 8.69 1.78
C TRP A 105 -10.05 9.40 0.50
N ILE A 106 -10.29 8.72 -0.62
CA ILE A 106 -10.14 9.34 -1.95
C ILE A 106 -11.22 10.40 -2.08
N GLU A 107 -10.80 11.64 -2.25
CA GLU A 107 -11.70 12.75 -2.43
C GLU A 107 -12.20 12.81 -3.88
N LEU A 108 -13.53 12.74 -4.04
CA LEU A 108 -14.19 12.73 -5.34
C LEU A 108 -14.98 14.01 -5.62
N ASN A 109 -14.65 15.10 -4.94
CA ASN A 109 -15.33 16.40 -5.04
C ASN A 109 -14.91 17.15 -6.32
N ALA A 110 -15.19 16.55 -7.48
CA ALA A 110 -14.94 17.13 -8.79
C ALA A 110 -16.05 16.79 -9.76
N VAL A 111 -16.08 17.46 -10.92
CA VAL A 111 -17.08 17.19 -11.98
C VAL A 111 -16.85 15.79 -12.56
N PRO A 112 -17.86 14.89 -12.51
CA PRO A 112 -17.74 13.55 -13.09
C PRO A 112 -17.50 13.54 -14.61
N PRO A 113 -16.81 12.52 -15.12
CA PRO A 113 -16.14 11.47 -14.37
C PRO A 113 -14.83 11.94 -13.74
N VAL A 114 -14.62 11.63 -12.47
CA VAL A 114 -13.36 11.93 -11.76
C VAL A 114 -12.30 10.93 -12.19
N PRO A 115 -11.17 11.36 -12.79
CA PRO A 115 -10.08 10.44 -13.13
C PRO A 115 -9.24 10.11 -11.91
N ILE A 116 -8.96 8.81 -11.70
CA ILE A 116 -7.99 8.33 -10.71
C ILE A 116 -6.87 7.60 -11.44
N LEU A 117 -5.67 8.16 -11.40
CA LEU A 117 -4.49 7.59 -12.04
C LEU A 117 -3.68 6.77 -11.06
N MET A 118 -3.54 5.46 -11.33
CA MET A 118 -2.72 4.55 -10.53
C MET A 118 -1.29 4.55 -11.03
N VAL A 119 -0.36 5.02 -10.19
CA VAL A 119 1.06 5.14 -10.53
C VAL A 119 1.93 4.35 -9.56
N GLY A 120 3.14 3.99 -9.98
CA GLY A 120 4.13 3.30 -9.14
C GLY A 120 4.98 2.28 -9.89
N LEU A 121 5.89 1.64 -9.16
CA LEU A 121 6.84 0.68 -9.71
C LEU A 121 6.16 -0.58 -10.25
N GLN A 122 6.90 -1.30 -11.11
CA GLN A 122 6.48 -2.62 -11.57
C GLN A 122 6.36 -3.59 -10.38
N GLY A 123 5.32 -4.40 -10.35
CA GLY A 123 5.08 -5.32 -9.23
C GLY A 123 4.46 -4.68 -7.98
N GLY A 124 4.30 -3.34 -7.93
CA GLY A 124 3.71 -2.62 -6.80
C GLY A 124 2.20 -2.80 -6.59
N GLY A 125 1.57 -3.77 -7.25
CA GLY A 125 0.16 -4.11 -7.05
C GLY A 125 -0.85 -3.11 -7.63
N LYS A 126 -0.46 -2.24 -8.57
CA LYS A 126 -1.34 -1.21 -9.16
C LYS A 126 -2.64 -1.79 -9.70
N THR A 127 -2.56 -2.75 -10.61
CA THR A 127 -3.72 -3.39 -11.24
C THR A 127 -4.67 -4.01 -10.22
N THR A 128 -4.11 -4.73 -9.23
CA THR A 128 -4.90 -5.32 -8.15
C THR A 128 -5.55 -4.25 -7.27
N SER A 129 -4.82 -3.18 -6.95
CA SER A 129 -5.33 -2.06 -6.16
C SER A 129 -6.40 -1.28 -6.93
N THR A 130 -6.21 -1.08 -8.25
CA THR A 130 -7.22 -0.49 -9.12
C THR A 130 -8.56 -1.23 -9.00
N ALA A 131 -8.54 -2.55 -9.15
CA ALA A 131 -9.76 -3.36 -9.05
C ALA A 131 -10.37 -3.33 -7.64
N LYS A 132 -9.56 -3.40 -6.59
CA LYS A 132 -10.04 -3.34 -5.20
C LYS A 132 -10.68 -2.00 -4.87
N ILE A 133 -10.06 -0.89 -5.27
CA ILE A 133 -10.59 0.46 -5.05
C ILE A 133 -11.88 0.65 -5.86
N ALA A 134 -11.87 0.25 -7.14
CA ALA A 134 -13.05 0.32 -8.00
C ALA A 134 -14.24 -0.46 -7.43
N ALA A 135 -13.99 -1.70 -6.99
CA ALA A 135 -15.01 -2.54 -6.34
C ALA A 135 -15.55 -1.90 -5.05
N ARG A 136 -14.69 -1.29 -4.24
CA ARG A 136 -15.10 -0.57 -3.03
C ARG A 136 -15.98 0.63 -3.36
N LEU A 137 -15.54 1.49 -4.28
CA LEU A 137 -16.30 2.66 -4.73
C LEU A 137 -17.68 2.25 -5.27
N THR A 138 -17.74 1.13 -6.02
CA THR A 138 -19.00 0.62 -6.57
C THR A 138 -19.89 0.04 -5.48
N ASN A 139 -19.36 -0.85 -4.65
CA ASN A 139 -20.18 -1.63 -3.72
C ASN A 139 -20.57 -0.85 -2.46
N ARG A 140 -19.62 -0.08 -1.91
CA ARG A 140 -19.80 0.66 -0.67
C ARG A 140 -20.32 2.09 -0.90
N ASP A 141 -19.64 2.81 -1.80
CA ASP A 141 -19.89 4.24 -1.99
C ASP A 141 -20.91 4.49 -3.11
N LYS A 142 -21.42 3.38 -3.73
CA LYS A 142 -22.49 3.39 -4.76
C LYS A 142 -22.14 4.26 -5.97
N LYS A 143 -20.86 4.39 -6.27
CA LYS A 143 -20.38 5.11 -7.46
C LYS A 143 -20.39 4.22 -8.69
N LYS A 144 -20.71 4.78 -9.83
CA LYS A 144 -20.59 4.11 -11.12
C LYS A 144 -19.14 4.26 -11.60
N VAL A 145 -18.38 3.17 -11.58
CA VAL A 145 -16.93 3.17 -11.83
C VAL A 145 -16.61 2.41 -13.11
N MET A 146 -15.69 2.93 -13.90
CA MET A 146 -15.08 2.24 -15.04
C MET A 146 -13.58 2.18 -14.87
N MET A 147 -12.96 1.05 -15.23
CA MET A 147 -11.51 0.86 -15.24
C MET A 147 -10.98 0.84 -16.68
N ALA A 148 -9.78 1.40 -16.90
CA ALA A 148 -9.09 1.34 -18.19
C ALA A 148 -7.61 1.03 -17.95
N SER A 149 -7.08 0.03 -18.68
CA SER A 149 -5.65 -0.27 -18.66
C SER A 149 -4.91 0.62 -19.66
N LEU A 150 -3.93 1.37 -19.18
CA LEU A 150 -3.00 2.15 -19.96
C LEU A 150 -1.68 1.42 -20.24
N ASP A 151 -1.56 0.16 -19.81
CA ASP A 151 -0.39 -0.67 -20.05
C ASP A 151 -0.41 -1.21 -21.48
N VAL A 152 0.15 -0.44 -22.41
CA VAL A 152 0.24 -0.82 -23.83
C VAL A 152 1.37 -1.78 -24.13
N ILE A 153 2.28 -1.99 -23.19
CA ILE A 153 3.50 -2.81 -23.38
C ILE A 153 3.23 -4.28 -23.09
N ARG A 154 2.39 -4.56 -22.07
CA ARG A 154 2.11 -5.92 -21.59
C ARG A 154 0.67 -6.34 -21.87
N PRO A 155 0.41 -7.10 -22.95
CA PRO A 155 -0.97 -7.55 -23.26
C PRO A 155 -1.64 -8.30 -22.10
N ALA A 156 -0.88 -9.10 -21.37
CA ALA A 156 -1.38 -9.83 -20.20
C ALA A 156 -1.90 -8.91 -19.09
N ALA A 157 -1.35 -7.69 -18.92
CA ALA A 157 -1.81 -6.76 -17.89
C ALA A 157 -3.21 -6.22 -18.20
N ARG A 158 -3.51 -5.99 -19.47
CA ARG A 158 -4.83 -5.55 -19.93
C ARG A 158 -5.87 -6.65 -19.68
N GLU A 159 -5.54 -7.89 -20.04
CA GLU A 159 -6.41 -9.04 -19.81
C GLU A 159 -6.62 -9.28 -18.31
N GLN A 160 -5.57 -9.11 -17.50
CA GLN A 160 -5.70 -9.19 -16.03
C GLN A 160 -6.72 -8.19 -15.48
N LEU A 161 -6.68 -6.93 -15.93
CA LEU A 161 -7.64 -5.92 -15.48
C LEU A 161 -9.06 -6.26 -15.92
N ARG A 162 -9.24 -6.79 -17.12
CA ARG A 162 -10.53 -7.26 -17.63
C ARG A 162 -11.12 -8.36 -16.75
N VAL A 163 -10.32 -9.39 -16.45
CA VAL A 163 -10.73 -10.50 -15.57
C VAL A 163 -11.08 -10.00 -14.17
N LEU A 164 -10.28 -9.10 -13.60
CA LEU A 164 -10.57 -8.49 -12.30
C LEU A 164 -11.88 -7.68 -12.34
N GLY A 165 -12.16 -7.00 -13.44
CA GLY A 165 -13.42 -6.29 -13.64
C GLY A 165 -14.62 -7.23 -13.63
N GLU A 166 -14.55 -8.35 -14.33
CA GLU A 166 -15.59 -9.40 -14.32
C GLU A 166 -15.80 -9.98 -12.93
N GLN A 167 -14.70 -10.30 -12.22
CA GLN A 167 -14.77 -10.85 -10.85
C GLN A 167 -15.39 -9.87 -9.84
N THR A 168 -15.18 -8.58 -10.02
CA THR A 168 -15.64 -7.53 -9.10
C THR A 168 -16.96 -6.89 -9.53
N GLY A 169 -17.47 -7.21 -10.72
CA GLY A 169 -18.65 -6.57 -11.30
C GLY A 169 -18.43 -5.11 -11.70
N VAL A 170 -17.17 -4.70 -11.93
CA VAL A 170 -16.82 -3.34 -12.34
C VAL A 170 -16.55 -3.30 -13.85
N ALA A 171 -17.14 -2.31 -14.52
CA ALA A 171 -16.96 -2.15 -15.96
C ALA A 171 -15.49 -1.86 -16.31
N THR A 172 -15.02 -2.50 -17.38
CA THR A 172 -13.71 -2.23 -17.96
C THR A 172 -13.86 -1.67 -19.38
N LEU A 173 -13.03 -0.69 -19.73
CA LEU A 173 -13.01 -0.16 -21.09
C LEU A 173 -12.52 -1.23 -22.06
N PRO A 174 -13.26 -1.54 -23.14
CA PRO A 174 -12.83 -2.51 -24.14
C PRO A 174 -11.48 -2.13 -24.76
N MET A 175 -10.66 -3.14 -25.02
CA MET A 175 -9.36 -2.96 -25.67
C MET A 175 -9.54 -2.62 -27.16
N ALA A 176 -8.69 -1.70 -27.65
CA ALA A 176 -8.47 -1.48 -29.07
C ALA A 176 -6.98 -1.66 -29.37
N GLU A 177 -6.68 -2.26 -30.52
CA GLU A 177 -5.30 -2.48 -30.93
C GLU A 177 -4.65 -1.19 -31.44
N GLY A 178 -3.34 -1.05 -31.24
CA GLY A 178 -2.57 0.08 -31.77
C GLY A 178 -2.76 1.42 -31.06
N GLU A 179 -3.55 1.47 -30.00
CA GLU A 179 -3.74 2.71 -29.24
C GLU A 179 -2.54 3.03 -28.32
N SER A 180 -2.18 4.30 -28.23
CA SER A 180 -1.27 4.80 -27.20
C SER A 180 -1.98 4.91 -25.84
N ALA A 181 -1.21 4.91 -24.75
CA ALA A 181 -1.75 5.10 -23.40
C ALA A 181 -2.58 6.39 -23.28
N LEU A 182 -2.11 7.48 -23.91
CA LEU A 182 -2.83 8.77 -23.94
C LEU A 182 -4.16 8.67 -24.70
N SER A 183 -4.17 7.95 -25.84
CA SER A 183 -5.40 7.74 -26.62
C SER A 183 -6.43 6.95 -25.81
N ILE A 184 -5.99 5.88 -25.13
CA ILE A 184 -6.85 5.08 -24.26
C ILE A 184 -7.42 5.93 -23.12
N ALA A 185 -6.59 6.76 -22.47
CA ALA A 185 -7.05 7.64 -21.39
C ALA A 185 -8.11 8.64 -21.87
N LYS A 186 -7.89 9.27 -23.03
CA LYS A 186 -8.88 10.19 -23.64
C LYS A 186 -10.18 9.47 -23.98
N ARG A 187 -10.11 8.27 -24.56
CA ARG A 187 -11.27 7.45 -24.89
C ARG A 187 -12.02 7.02 -23.62
N ALA A 188 -11.29 6.65 -22.55
CA ALA A 188 -11.87 6.31 -21.26
C ALA A 188 -12.67 7.48 -20.67
N MET A 189 -12.08 8.68 -20.68
CA MET A 189 -12.75 9.88 -20.18
C MET A 189 -13.98 10.25 -21.02
N THR A 190 -13.89 10.12 -22.35
CA THR A 190 -15.03 10.37 -23.25
C THR A 190 -16.15 9.36 -23.01
N ALA A 191 -15.82 8.07 -22.96
CA ALA A 191 -16.78 7.01 -22.66
C ALA A 191 -17.40 7.19 -21.26
N GLY A 192 -16.58 7.59 -20.30
CA GLY A 192 -17.04 7.89 -18.93
C GLY A 192 -18.10 8.98 -18.89
N ARG A 193 -17.88 10.08 -19.62
CA ARG A 193 -18.86 11.17 -19.73
C ARG A 193 -20.15 10.73 -20.43
N LEU A 194 -20.03 10.09 -21.59
CA LEU A 194 -21.18 9.69 -22.39
C LEU A 194 -22.07 8.65 -21.68
N GLN A 195 -21.47 7.77 -20.89
CA GLN A 195 -22.18 6.69 -20.19
C GLN A 195 -22.52 7.03 -18.72
N GLY A 196 -22.21 8.25 -18.29
CA GLY A 196 -22.55 8.73 -16.94
C GLY A 196 -21.82 7.97 -15.83
N TYR A 197 -20.52 7.73 -15.98
CA TYR A 197 -19.68 7.22 -14.89
C TYR A 197 -19.29 8.35 -13.93
N ASP A 198 -19.26 8.03 -12.63
CA ASP A 198 -18.78 8.95 -11.60
C ASP A 198 -17.25 8.99 -11.56
N VAL A 199 -16.60 7.83 -11.77
CA VAL A 199 -15.17 7.65 -11.66
C VAL A 199 -14.61 6.84 -12.82
N VAL A 200 -13.45 7.25 -13.33
CA VAL A 200 -12.64 6.49 -14.29
C VAL A 200 -11.28 6.19 -13.68
N MET A 201 -11.04 4.91 -13.41
CA MET A 201 -9.76 4.41 -12.89
C MET A 201 -8.81 4.12 -14.06
N LEU A 202 -7.62 4.72 -14.04
CA LEU A 202 -6.60 4.60 -15.09
C LEU A 202 -5.40 3.81 -14.54
N ASP A 203 -5.26 2.53 -14.93
CA ASP A 203 -4.18 1.65 -14.49
C ASP A 203 -2.97 1.75 -15.41
N THR A 204 -1.87 2.36 -14.92
CA THR A 204 -0.66 2.59 -15.73
C THR A 204 0.29 1.40 -15.70
N ALA A 205 1.13 1.28 -16.73
CA ALA A 205 2.29 0.39 -16.71
C ALA A 205 3.21 0.70 -15.54
N GLY A 206 3.74 -0.33 -14.89
CA GLY A 206 4.79 -0.16 -13.89
C GLY A 206 6.11 0.22 -14.53
N ARG A 207 6.82 1.18 -13.96
CA ARG A 207 8.16 1.55 -14.41
C ARG A 207 9.22 1.07 -13.44
N VAL A 208 10.38 0.70 -13.95
CA VAL A 208 11.61 0.55 -13.17
C VAL A 208 12.25 1.94 -13.12
N SER A 209 12.70 2.37 -11.98
CA SER A 209 13.03 3.76 -11.60
C SER A 209 14.04 4.52 -12.49
N ILE A 210 14.57 3.95 -13.57
CA ILE A 210 15.73 4.50 -14.28
C ILE A 210 15.53 4.66 -15.81
N ASN A 211 14.40 4.36 -16.39
CA ASN A 211 14.19 4.63 -17.81
C ASN A 211 13.72 6.07 -18.04
N GLN A 212 14.66 6.98 -18.24
CA GLN A 212 14.45 8.38 -18.63
C GLN A 212 14.14 8.54 -20.13
N GLY A 213 13.74 7.51 -20.81
CA GLY A 213 13.51 7.55 -22.23
C GLY A 213 12.10 7.12 -22.60
N LEU A 214 11.16 8.08 -22.49
CA LEU A 214 9.93 8.18 -23.32
C LEU A 214 9.38 9.59 -23.19
#